data_cfc8829de002f5b27d9f43890c134bec
#
_entry.id   cfc8829de002f5b27d9f43890c134bec
#
_cell.length_a   1.000
_cell.length_b   1.000
_cell.length_c   1.000
_cell.angle_alpha   90.00
_cell.angle_beta   90.00
_cell.angle_gamma   90.00
#
_symmetry.space_group_name_H-M   'P 1'
#
loop_
_entity.id
_entity.type
_entity.pdbx_description
1 polymer ?
#
loop_
_entity_poly.entity_id
_entity_poly.type
_entity_poly.pdbx_seq_one_letter_code
_entity_poly.pdbx_strand_id
1 'polypeptide(L)'
;ALAKVHLGPLSEHLIRKLAHFSEFALEGFLLMLCIRVYTKHFVRHMSWPLLGGMTTALMDETIQLHSLNRTSSVVDVWIDMSGVVAGLLFALIILLIVRGVTAFIRVKQENRALRAESAELRRREHERLARRAAHRAHEAQLNRPEPDEDNYEEDEE
;
A
#
# COMPACT_ATOMS: atom_id res chain seq x y z
N ALA A 1 4.04 -3.13 47.09
CA ALA A 1 2.89 -2.31 47.45
C ALA A 1 2.52 -1.44 46.25
N LEU A 2 1.52 -1.88 45.44
CA LEU A 2 0.93 -1.08 44.40
C LEU A 2 0.10 0.03 45.03
N ALA A 3 0.54 1.27 44.86
CA ALA A 3 -0.19 2.44 45.28
C ALA A 3 -1.59 2.40 44.61
N LYS A 4 -2.68 2.20 45.43
CA LYS A 4 -4.04 2.43 44.99
C LYS A 4 -4.18 3.93 44.71
N VAL A 5 -4.08 4.31 43.46
CA VAL A 5 -4.43 5.65 42.99
C VAL A 5 -5.93 5.80 43.25
N HIS A 6 -6.28 6.58 44.25
CA HIS A 6 -7.68 6.93 44.56
C HIS A 6 -8.15 7.94 43.52
N LEU A 7 -8.62 7.42 42.38
CA LEU A 7 -9.24 8.21 41.32
C LEU A 7 -10.61 8.68 41.84
N GLY A 8 -10.88 9.97 41.85
CA GLY A 8 -12.17 10.49 42.26
C GLY A 8 -13.33 9.98 41.37
N PRO A 9 -14.58 10.06 41.77
CA PRO A 9 -15.74 9.47 41.10
C PRO A 9 -15.93 9.93 39.65
N LEU A 10 -15.49 11.13 39.30
CA LEU A 10 -15.50 11.66 37.93
C LEU A 10 -14.48 10.94 37.04
N SER A 11 -13.32 10.57 37.57
CA SER A 11 -12.29 9.85 36.84
C SER A 11 -12.67 8.40 36.58
N GLU A 12 -13.34 7.73 37.51
CA GLU A 12 -13.84 6.37 37.32
C GLU A 12 -14.90 6.28 36.20
N HIS A 13 -15.81 7.25 36.17
CA HIS A 13 -16.84 7.34 35.14
C HIS A 13 -16.23 7.59 33.75
N LEU A 14 -15.23 8.46 33.68
CA LEU A 14 -14.52 8.74 32.41
C LEU A 14 -13.74 7.53 31.93
N ILE A 15 -13.03 6.85 32.82
CA ILE A 15 -12.26 5.65 32.49
C ILE A 15 -13.19 4.56 31.96
N ARG A 16 -14.35 4.36 32.55
CA ARG A 16 -15.33 3.39 32.07
C ARG A 16 -15.81 3.72 30.66
N LYS A 17 -16.14 4.98 30.36
CA LYS A 17 -16.54 5.41 29.00
C LYS A 17 -15.44 5.24 27.97
N LEU A 18 -14.19 5.55 28.33
CA LEU A 18 -13.05 5.32 27.47
C LEU A 18 -12.80 3.84 27.23
N ALA A 19 -13.01 2.98 28.22
CA ALA A 19 -12.89 1.54 28.06
C ALA A 19 -13.92 1.01 27.06
N HIS A 20 -15.21 1.37 27.21
CA HIS A 20 -16.26 1.01 26.24
C HIS A 20 -15.94 1.54 24.83
N PHE A 21 -15.60 2.81 24.71
CA PHE A 21 -15.19 3.38 23.41
C PHE A 21 -14.05 2.60 22.76
N SER A 22 -13.01 2.24 23.53
CA SER A 22 -11.86 1.49 22.99
C SER A 22 -12.21 0.05 22.59
N GLU A 23 -13.09 -0.60 23.36
CA GLU A 23 -13.60 -1.94 23.09
C GLU A 23 -14.38 -1.97 21.76
N PHE A 24 -15.33 -1.05 21.60
CA PHE A 24 -16.10 -0.91 20.36
C PHE A 24 -15.27 -0.41 19.17
N ALA A 25 -14.23 0.39 19.41
CA ALA A 25 -13.29 0.77 18.38
C ALA A 25 -12.48 -0.43 17.87
N LEU A 26 -12.04 -1.31 18.77
CA LEU A 26 -11.39 -2.55 18.41
C LEU A 26 -12.33 -3.48 17.63
N GLU A 27 -13.59 -3.60 18.05
CA GLU A 27 -14.62 -4.36 17.34
C GLU A 27 -14.79 -3.84 15.91
N GLY A 28 -15.03 -2.55 15.73
CA GLY A 28 -15.15 -1.91 14.42
C GLY A 28 -13.94 -2.15 13.52
N PHE A 29 -12.74 -2.06 14.08
CA PHE A 29 -11.50 -2.37 13.39
C PHE A 29 -11.46 -3.82 12.90
N LEU A 30 -11.77 -4.78 13.75
CA LEU A 30 -11.79 -6.20 13.42
C LEU A 30 -12.87 -6.54 12.40
N LEU A 31 -14.07 -5.98 12.50
CA LEU A 31 -15.15 -6.15 11.54
C LEU A 31 -14.75 -5.67 10.14
N MET A 32 -14.03 -4.55 10.06
CA MET A 32 -13.51 -4.06 8.79
C MET A 32 -12.46 -4.99 8.18
N LEU A 33 -11.57 -5.55 9.00
CA LEU A 33 -10.59 -6.54 8.53
C LEU A 33 -11.28 -7.82 8.05
N CYS A 34 -12.32 -8.30 8.75
CA CYS A 34 -13.10 -9.46 8.33
C CYS A 34 -13.71 -9.25 6.94
N ILE A 35 -14.37 -8.11 6.71
CA ILE A 35 -14.93 -7.80 5.39
C ILE A 35 -13.84 -7.72 4.32
N ARG A 36 -12.68 -7.19 4.64
CA ARG A 36 -11.55 -7.14 3.71
C ARG A 36 -11.10 -8.53 3.24
N VAL A 37 -11.20 -9.54 4.10
CA VAL A 37 -10.88 -10.94 3.76
C VAL A 37 -11.91 -11.50 2.77
N TYR A 38 -13.19 -11.21 2.97
CA TYR A 38 -14.28 -11.77 2.15
C TYR A 38 -14.48 -11.03 0.82
N THR A 39 -14.17 -9.74 0.73
CA THR A 39 -14.43 -8.95 -0.48
C THR A 39 -13.31 -7.99 -0.84
N LYS A 40 -13.02 -7.90 -2.15
CA LYS A 40 -12.10 -6.89 -2.69
C LYS A 40 -12.72 -5.48 -2.73
N HIS A 41 -14.05 -5.40 -2.72
CA HIS A 41 -14.82 -4.16 -2.78
C HIS A 41 -15.38 -3.78 -1.40
N PHE A 42 -14.52 -3.81 -0.38
CA PHE A 42 -14.90 -3.62 1.01
C PHE A 42 -15.60 -2.27 1.28
N VAL A 43 -15.29 -1.20 0.55
CA VAL A 43 -15.97 0.11 0.69
C VAL A 43 -17.46 0.00 0.36
N ARG A 44 -17.84 -0.79 -0.65
CA ARG A 44 -19.23 -1.00 -1.04
C ARG A 44 -20.05 -1.77 0.02
N HIS A 45 -19.36 -2.59 0.83
CA HIS A 45 -19.99 -3.45 1.84
C HIS A 45 -19.79 -2.91 3.26
N MET A 46 -19.48 -1.63 3.41
CA MET A 46 -19.22 -0.99 4.69
C MET A 46 -20.42 -0.95 5.62
N SER A 47 -21.64 -1.11 5.07
CA SER A 47 -22.89 -1.22 5.84
C SER A 47 -22.94 -2.44 6.75
N TRP A 48 -22.31 -3.56 6.38
CA TRP A 48 -22.33 -4.78 7.18
C TRP A 48 -21.59 -4.66 8.52
N PRO A 49 -20.34 -4.18 8.58
CA PRO A 49 -19.67 -3.94 9.87
C PRO A 49 -20.37 -2.87 10.69
N LEU A 50 -20.95 -1.86 10.05
CA LEU A 50 -21.71 -0.83 10.77
C LEU A 50 -22.97 -1.42 11.43
N LEU A 51 -23.71 -2.27 10.71
CA LEU A 51 -24.86 -3.01 11.25
C LEU A 51 -24.44 -3.98 12.36
N GLY A 52 -23.31 -4.68 12.19
CA GLY A 52 -22.76 -5.57 13.22
C GLY A 52 -22.46 -4.81 14.50
N GLY A 53 -21.68 -3.73 14.43
CA GLY A 53 -21.35 -2.90 15.58
C GLY A 53 -22.56 -2.23 16.23
N MET A 54 -23.56 -1.82 15.43
CA MET A 54 -24.82 -1.30 15.99
C MET A 54 -25.59 -2.37 16.75
N THR A 55 -25.62 -3.60 16.23
CA THR A 55 -26.30 -4.73 16.89
C THR A 55 -25.63 -5.07 18.20
N THR A 56 -24.30 -5.12 18.26
CA THR A 56 -23.55 -5.39 19.48
C THR A 56 -23.71 -4.29 20.51
N ALA A 57 -23.67 -3.01 20.12
CA ALA A 57 -23.93 -1.89 21.00
C ALA A 57 -25.33 -1.93 21.62
N LEU A 58 -26.37 -2.24 20.82
CA LEU A 58 -27.73 -2.40 21.32
C LEU A 58 -27.89 -3.62 22.25
N MET A 59 -27.20 -4.72 21.92
CA MET A 59 -27.21 -5.91 22.79
C MET A 59 -26.54 -5.63 24.13
N ASP A 60 -25.41 -4.96 24.16
CA ASP A 60 -24.70 -4.58 25.37
C ASP A 60 -25.61 -3.72 26.29
N GLU A 61 -26.23 -2.69 25.72
CA GLU A 61 -27.16 -1.82 26.46
C GLU A 61 -28.39 -2.59 26.96
N THR A 62 -28.92 -3.53 26.18
CA THR A 62 -30.05 -4.38 26.61
C THR A 62 -29.66 -5.27 27.78
N ILE A 63 -28.46 -5.83 27.79
CA ILE A 63 -27.92 -6.63 28.88
C ILE A 63 -27.72 -5.74 30.13
N GLN A 64 -27.26 -4.52 29.97
CA GLN A 64 -27.06 -3.56 31.07
C GLN A 64 -28.39 -3.14 31.73
N LEU A 65 -29.48 -3.07 30.95
CA LEU A 65 -30.83 -2.82 31.49
C LEU A 65 -31.28 -3.90 32.49
N HIS A 66 -30.84 -5.13 32.35
CA HIS A 66 -31.18 -6.25 33.24
C HIS A 66 -30.22 -6.40 34.41
N SER A 67 -29.17 -5.58 34.48
CA SER A 67 -28.18 -5.60 35.55
C SER A 67 -28.60 -4.69 36.71
N LEU A 68 -28.63 -5.24 37.93
CA LEU A 68 -28.92 -4.48 39.15
C LEU A 68 -27.87 -3.36 39.31
N ASN A 69 -28.36 -2.13 39.54
CA ASN A 69 -27.56 -0.92 39.78
C ASN A 69 -26.91 -0.26 38.56
N ARG A 70 -27.39 -0.48 37.33
CA ARG A 70 -26.97 0.29 36.15
C ARG A 70 -28.16 1.03 35.54
N THR A 71 -27.98 2.31 35.29
CA THR A 71 -28.92 3.11 34.49
C THR A 71 -28.45 3.09 33.06
N SER A 72 -29.21 2.42 32.19
CA SER A 72 -29.05 2.47 30.77
C SER A 72 -29.26 3.89 30.22
N SER A 73 -28.41 4.32 29.32
CA SER A 73 -28.51 5.65 28.73
C SER A 73 -28.32 5.57 27.21
N VAL A 74 -29.22 6.21 26.48
CA VAL A 74 -29.09 6.37 25.02
C VAL A 74 -27.74 7.01 24.65
N VAL A 75 -27.16 7.81 25.54
CA VAL A 75 -25.85 8.43 25.34
C VAL A 75 -24.74 7.37 25.31
N ASP A 76 -24.86 6.29 26.07
CA ASP A 76 -23.85 5.23 26.09
C ASP A 76 -23.85 4.46 24.78
N VAL A 77 -25.01 4.18 24.14
CA VAL A 77 -25.10 3.63 22.79
C VAL A 77 -24.39 4.54 21.77
N TRP A 78 -24.51 5.86 21.89
CA TRP A 78 -23.83 6.79 20.99
C TRP A 78 -22.31 6.77 21.16
N ILE A 79 -21.82 6.60 22.37
CA ILE A 79 -20.39 6.47 22.67
C ILE A 79 -19.86 5.18 22.05
N ASP A 80 -20.54 4.05 22.23
CA ASP A 80 -20.19 2.76 21.68
C ASP A 80 -20.18 2.79 20.13
N MET A 81 -21.23 3.35 19.53
CA MET A 81 -21.28 3.56 18.08
C MET A 81 -20.17 4.47 17.55
N SER A 82 -19.83 5.51 18.29
CA SER A 82 -18.70 6.38 17.93
C SER A 82 -17.38 5.61 17.96
N GLY A 83 -17.21 4.69 18.92
CA GLY A 83 -16.08 3.74 18.94
C GLY A 83 -16.04 2.86 17.70
N VAL A 84 -17.14 2.20 17.35
CA VAL A 84 -17.24 1.37 16.13
C VAL A 84 -16.83 2.16 14.89
N VAL A 85 -17.40 3.35 14.72
CA VAL A 85 -17.09 4.22 13.55
C VAL A 85 -15.62 4.61 13.53
N ALA A 86 -15.05 4.98 14.66
CA ALA A 86 -13.63 5.33 14.78
C ALA A 86 -12.74 4.13 14.40
N GLY A 87 -13.05 2.93 14.87
CA GLY A 87 -12.34 1.69 14.52
C GLY A 87 -12.44 1.36 13.03
N LEU A 88 -13.62 1.46 12.43
CA LEU A 88 -13.84 1.27 11.00
C LEU A 88 -13.01 2.26 10.16
N LEU A 89 -13.04 3.55 10.52
CA LEU A 89 -12.27 4.58 9.81
C LEU A 89 -10.77 4.36 9.93
N PHE A 90 -10.29 3.99 11.10
CA PHE A 90 -8.88 3.69 11.34
C PHE A 90 -8.41 2.50 10.49
N ALA A 91 -9.18 1.41 10.46
CA ALA A 91 -8.91 0.26 9.60
C ALA A 91 -8.93 0.64 8.12
N LEU A 92 -9.90 1.46 7.69
CA LEU A 92 -10.00 1.95 6.31
C LEU A 92 -8.77 2.74 5.91
N ILE A 93 -8.29 3.65 6.74
CA ILE A 93 -7.09 4.45 6.49
C ILE A 93 -5.88 3.54 6.30
N ILE A 94 -5.66 2.58 7.21
CA ILE A 94 -4.57 1.61 7.12
C ILE A 94 -4.65 0.84 5.79
N LEU A 95 -5.82 0.31 5.44
CA LEU A 95 -6.03 -0.45 4.21
C LEU A 95 -5.77 0.39 2.95
N LEU A 96 -6.14 1.66 2.94
CA LEU A 96 -5.86 2.57 1.84
C LEU A 96 -4.36 2.88 1.72
N ILE A 97 -3.68 3.10 2.84
CA ILE A 97 -2.22 3.31 2.86
C ILE A 97 -1.50 2.07 2.31
N VAL A 98 -1.83 0.88 2.82
CA VAL A 98 -1.22 -0.38 2.36
C VAL A 98 -1.46 -0.58 0.87
N ARG A 99 -2.68 -0.33 0.39
CA ARG A 99 -3.02 -0.42 -1.04
C ARG A 99 -2.23 0.59 -1.88
N GLY A 100 -2.09 1.82 -1.42
CA GLY A 100 -1.31 2.86 -2.09
C GLY A 100 0.17 2.49 -2.18
N VAL A 101 0.75 2.05 -1.07
CA VAL A 101 2.17 1.62 -1.02
C VAL A 101 2.43 0.43 -1.93
N THR A 102 1.56 -0.59 -1.90
CA THR A 102 1.72 -1.78 -2.77
C THR A 102 1.56 -1.44 -4.24
N ALA A 103 0.63 -0.56 -4.61
CA ALA A 103 0.48 -0.06 -5.97
C ALA A 103 1.73 0.72 -6.42
N PHE A 104 2.25 1.60 -5.59
CA PHE A 104 3.46 2.37 -5.87
C PHE A 104 4.68 1.47 -6.09
N ILE A 105 4.89 0.46 -5.22
CA ILE A 105 5.98 -0.50 -5.36
C ILE A 105 5.86 -1.25 -6.69
N ARG A 106 4.65 -1.70 -7.06
CA ARG A 106 4.41 -2.41 -8.32
C ARG A 106 4.76 -1.55 -9.54
N VAL A 107 4.28 -0.32 -9.60
CA VAL A 107 4.59 0.63 -10.68
C VAL A 107 6.09 0.91 -10.77
N LYS A 108 6.76 1.05 -9.62
CA LYS A 108 8.22 1.25 -9.59
C LYS A 108 9.00 0.05 -10.13
N GLN A 109 8.55 -1.17 -9.80
CA GLN A 109 9.17 -2.40 -10.33
C GLN A 109 8.97 -2.52 -11.84
N GLU A 110 7.76 -2.28 -12.34
CA GLU A 110 7.43 -2.30 -13.76
C GLU A 110 8.26 -1.27 -14.55
N ASN A 111 8.36 -0.04 -14.05
CA ASN A 111 9.20 0.98 -14.66
C ASN A 111 10.70 0.62 -14.69
N ARG A 112 11.19 -0.10 -13.66
CA ARG A 112 12.57 -0.60 -13.66
C ARG A 112 12.78 -1.68 -14.71
N ALA A 113 11.84 -2.61 -14.84
CA ALA A 113 11.89 -3.67 -15.85
C ALA A 113 11.88 -3.09 -17.28
N LEU A 114 10.98 -2.15 -17.56
CA LEU A 114 10.92 -1.46 -18.87
C LEU A 114 12.21 -0.70 -19.20
N ARG A 115 12.83 -0.03 -18.21
CA ARG A 115 14.13 0.65 -18.41
C ARG A 115 15.26 -0.34 -18.69
N ALA A 116 15.28 -1.49 -17.99
CA ALA A 116 16.28 -2.53 -18.25
C ALA A 116 16.13 -3.11 -19.66
N GLU A 117 14.92 -3.43 -20.09
CA GLU A 117 14.61 -3.91 -21.43
C GLU A 117 15.02 -2.91 -22.51
N SER A 118 14.66 -1.63 -22.34
CA SER A 118 15.05 -0.59 -23.28
C SER A 118 16.57 -0.40 -23.38
N ALA A 119 17.28 -0.53 -22.26
CA ALA A 119 18.75 -0.46 -22.25
C ALA A 119 19.38 -1.65 -22.97
N GLU A 120 18.82 -2.85 -22.83
CA GLU A 120 19.29 -4.04 -23.54
C GLU A 120 19.03 -3.94 -25.05
N LEU A 121 17.87 -3.47 -25.47
CA LEU A 121 17.57 -3.22 -26.88
C LEU A 121 18.56 -2.23 -27.50
N ARG A 122 18.88 -1.12 -26.84
CA ARG A 122 19.89 -0.16 -27.31
C ARG A 122 21.26 -0.79 -27.44
N ARG A 123 21.70 -1.63 -26.47
CA ARG A 123 22.98 -2.35 -26.57
C ARG A 123 23.03 -3.24 -27.79
N ARG A 124 21.98 -4.04 -28.04
CA ARG A 124 21.88 -4.92 -29.21
C ARG A 124 21.91 -4.13 -30.53
N GLU A 125 21.28 -2.97 -30.54
CA GLU A 125 21.29 -2.07 -31.72
C GLU A 125 22.70 -1.50 -31.99
N HIS A 126 23.38 -1.02 -30.95
CA HIS A 126 24.77 -0.56 -31.05
C HIS A 126 25.70 -1.67 -31.52
N GLU A 127 25.59 -2.89 -31.03
CA GLU A 127 26.37 -4.03 -31.46
C GLU A 127 26.11 -4.36 -32.95
N ARG A 128 24.86 -4.32 -33.41
CA ARG A 128 24.50 -4.52 -34.81
C ARG A 128 25.13 -3.45 -35.72
N LEU A 129 25.07 -2.19 -35.30
CA LEU A 129 25.69 -1.09 -36.04
C LEU A 129 27.21 -1.21 -36.08
N ALA A 130 27.84 -1.56 -34.97
CA ALA A 130 29.30 -1.80 -34.91
C ALA A 130 29.73 -2.95 -35.85
N ARG A 131 29.00 -4.07 -35.86
CA ARG A 131 29.28 -5.19 -36.78
C ARG A 131 29.16 -4.78 -38.26
N ARG A 132 28.11 -3.99 -38.59
CA ARG A 132 27.93 -3.46 -39.95
C ARG A 132 29.04 -2.48 -40.33
N ALA A 133 29.50 -1.64 -39.44
CA ALA A 133 30.62 -0.72 -39.67
C ALA A 133 31.93 -1.47 -39.89
N ALA A 134 32.23 -2.50 -39.07
CA ALA A 134 33.38 -3.35 -39.21
C ALA A 134 33.41 -4.09 -40.58
N HIS A 135 32.26 -4.63 -41.00
CA HIS A 135 32.14 -5.29 -42.32
C HIS A 135 32.41 -4.34 -43.47
N ARG A 136 31.83 -3.12 -43.43
CA ARG A 136 32.11 -2.10 -44.47
C ARG A 136 33.59 -1.67 -44.48
N ALA A 137 34.22 -1.53 -43.31
CA ALA A 137 35.62 -1.19 -43.22
C ALA A 137 36.51 -2.30 -43.82
N HIS A 138 36.19 -3.56 -43.59
CA HIS A 138 36.88 -4.70 -44.15
C HIS A 138 36.72 -4.76 -45.69
N GLU A 139 35.51 -4.55 -46.22
CA GLU A 139 35.25 -4.48 -47.66
C GLU A 139 36.01 -3.32 -48.33
N ALA A 140 36.07 -2.15 -47.66
CA ALA A 140 36.83 -1.01 -48.16
C ALA A 140 38.35 -1.25 -48.20
N GLN A 141 38.87 -2.06 -47.26
CA GLN A 141 40.29 -2.49 -47.30
C GLN A 141 40.60 -3.47 -48.44
N LEU A 142 39.69 -4.42 -48.71
CA LEU A 142 39.83 -5.39 -49.80
C LEU A 142 39.76 -4.74 -51.19
N ASN A 143 38.93 -3.68 -51.33
CA ASN A 143 38.76 -2.96 -52.61
C ASN A 143 39.74 -1.78 -52.78
N ARG A 144 40.76 -1.66 -51.93
CA ARG A 144 41.79 -0.62 -52.08
C ARG A 144 42.63 -0.97 -53.29
N PRO A 145 42.72 -0.09 -54.32
CA PRO A 145 43.60 -0.33 -55.45
C PRO A 145 45.05 -0.46 -54.95
N GLU A 146 45.81 -1.43 -55.54
CA GLU A 146 47.23 -1.55 -55.27
C GLU A 146 47.91 -0.22 -55.62
N PRO A 147 48.85 0.27 -54.77
CA PRO A 147 49.61 1.47 -55.12
C PRO A 147 50.31 1.21 -56.42
N ASP A 148 50.12 2.08 -57.45
CA ASP A 148 50.82 2.06 -58.72
C ASP A 148 52.32 2.12 -58.43
N GLU A 149 53.04 1.00 -58.59
CA GLU A 149 54.51 0.91 -58.44
C GLU A 149 55.27 1.65 -59.51
N ASP A 150 54.60 2.10 -60.58
CA ASP A 150 55.19 2.73 -61.73
C ASP A 150 55.63 4.21 -61.51
N ASN A 151 55.49 4.80 -60.33
CA ASN A 151 55.73 6.24 -60.13
C ASN A 151 57.10 6.57 -59.46
N TYR A 152 58.06 5.61 -59.37
CA TYR A 152 59.36 5.84 -58.72
C TYR A 152 60.54 5.95 -59.62
N GLU A 153 60.36 5.93 -60.99
CA GLU A 153 61.49 5.93 -61.90
C GLU A 153 61.84 7.24 -62.63
N GLU A 154 61.26 8.40 -62.26
CA GLU A 154 61.51 9.65 -62.97
C GLU A 154 62.27 10.77 -62.25
N ASP A 155 62.90 10.55 -61.09
CA ASP A 155 63.67 11.60 -60.42
C ASP A 155 65.17 11.29 -60.23
N GLU A 156 65.84 10.61 -61.18
CA GLU A 156 67.33 10.52 -61.25
C GLU A 156 67.82 10.91 -62.62
N GLU A 157 67.86 12.23 -62.95
CA GLU A 157 68.84 12.84 -63.87
C GLU A 157 69.25 14.25 -63.46
#